data_bd6b01c0c29eb086c9e16af1d049e335
#
_entry.id   bd6b01c0c29eb086c9e16af1d049e335
#
_cell.length_a   1.000
_cell.length_b   1.000
_cell.length_c   1.000
_cell.angle_alpha   90.00
_cell.angle_beta   90.00
_cell.angle_gamma   90.00
#
_symmetry.space_group_name_H-M   'P 1'
#
loop_
_entity.id
_entity.type
_entity.pdbx_description
1 polymer ?
#
loop_
_entity_poly.entity_id
_entity_poly.type
_entity_poly.pdbx_seq_one_letter_code
_entity_poly.pdbx_strand_id
1 'polypeptide(L)'
;MITASPSSPQGAFRIHTHNPGELVEQTYFRVFQQRMADVPILNLALSVEAIDFQRWQGHWLGIVVTPWCMSVLLVPGSADNWVWTGENKRRFVKFPAGEFAFLGSEEAELGEFQSCSLFSPMGQFASQSDATMTARASMLGLLTAPPPQQPADGAVQGKAPAERPAV
;
A
#
# COMPACT_ATOMS: atom_id res chain seq x y z
N MET A 1 -17.28 24.51 -17.84
CA MET A 1 -17.01 24.19 -17.82
C MET A 1 -16.27 23.86 -17.61
N ILE A 2 -15.94 23.94 -17.55
CA ILE A 2 -15.31 23.56 -17.37
C ILE A 2 -14.49 23.32 -17.13
N THR A 3 -14.31 23.42 -17.05
CA THR A 3 -13.60 23.10 -16.81
C THR A 3 -12.82 22.71 -16.43
N ALA A 4 -12.59 22.78 -16.31
CA ALA A 4 -11.89 22.31 -16.02
C ALA A 4 -11.21 21.76 -15.75
N SER A 5 -11.07 21.73 -15.83
CA SER A 5 -10.44 21.18 -15.71
C SER A 5 -9.60 20.79 -15.69
N PRO A 6 -9.74 20.90 -15.58
CA PRO A 6 -8.94 20.54 -15.72
C PRO A 6 -8.11 20.27 -15.74
N SER A 7 -8.65 20.52 -16.35
CA SER A 7 -7.61 20.30 -16.47
C SER A 7 -6.84 19.76 -15.64
N SER A 8 -7.18 18.94 -15.23
CA SER A 8 -6.31 18.41 -14.27
C SER A 8 -5.23 17.59 -14.91
N PRO A 9 -3.98 17.99 -14.79
CA PRO A 9 -2.90 17.17 -15.28
C PRO A 9 -2.75 15.88 -14.49
N GLN A 10 -3.50 15.78 -13.40
CA GLN A 10 -3.42 14.63 -12.52
C GLN A 10 -4.32 13.50 -12.95
N GLY A 11 -5.00 13.62 -14.08
CA GLY A 11 -5.91 12.57 -14.49
C GLY A 11 -7.11 12.48 -13.57
N ALA A 12 -7.69 11.30 -13.44
CA ALA A 12 -8.91 11.13 -12.66
C ALA A 12 -8.62 11.23 -11.17
N PHE A 13 -9.13 12.26 -10.52
CA PHE A 13 -9.02 12.43 -9.09
C PHE A 13 -10.39 12.24 -8.47
N ARG A 14 -10.52 11.22 -7.64
CA ARG A 14 -11.78 10.84 -7.06
C ARG A 14 -11.67 10.82 -5.54
N ILE A 15 -12.58 11.51 -4.88
CA ILE A 15 -12.63 11.54 -3.43
C ILE A 15 -13.60 10.48 -2.95
N HIS A 16 -13.14 9.59 -2.08
CA HIS A 16 -13.95 8.51 -1.56
C HIS A 16 -14.45 8.91 -0.17
N THR A 17 -15.77 9.11 -0.07
CA THR A 17 -16.38 9.51 1.18
C THR A 17 -16.72 8.32 2.06
N HIS A 18 -16.70 7.13 1.50
CA HIS A 18 -16.96 5.88 2.22
C HIS A 18 -15.77 4.96 2.06
N ASN A 19 -15.68 4.00 2.95
CA ASN A 19 -14.60 3.02 2.94
C ASN A 19 -14.49 2.39 1.56
N PRO A 20 -13.33 2.50 0.90
CA PRO A 20 -13.18 2.02 -0.48
C PRO A 20 -12.80 0.54 -0.59
N GLY A 21 -12.83 -0.22 0.51
CA GLY A 21 -12.37 -1.60 0.50
C GLY A 21 -13.00 -2.46 -0.59
N GLU A 22 -14.32 -2.34 -0.76
CA GLU A 22 -15.00 -3.09 -1.81
C GLU A 22 -14.55 -2.67 -3.21
N LEU A 23 -14.37 -1.38 -3.43
CA LEU A 23 -13.88 -0.89 -4.71
C LEU A 23 -12.45 -1.35 -4.97
N VAL A 24 -11.64 -1.40 -3.92
CA VAL A 24 -10.29 -1.92 -4.03
C VAL A 24 -10.32 -3.38 -4.49
N GLU A 25 -11.18 -4.18 -3.88
CA GLU A 25 -11.29 -5.59 -4.29
C GLU A 25 -11.74 -5.72 -5.74
N GLN A 26 -12.74 -4.94 -6.14
CA GLN A 26 -13.22 -4.95 -7.52
C GLN A 26 -12.12 -4.55 -8.49
N THR A 27 -11.38 -3.51 -8.14
CA THR A 27 -10.28 -3.02 -8.97
C THR A 27 -9.21 -4.09 -9.17
N TYR A 28 -8.75 -4.69 -8.08
CA TYR A 28 -7.65 -5.64 -8.16
C TYR A 28 -8.10 -6.98 -8.74
N PHE A 29 -9.37 -7.33 -8.56
CA PHE A 29 -9.91 -8.51 -9.22
C PHE A 29 -9.94 -8.32 -10.73
N ARG A 30 -10.33 -7.14 -11.20
CA ARG A 30 -10.29 -6.82 -12.63
C ARG A 30 -8.85 -6.84 -13.15
N VAL A 31 -7.92 -6.24 -12.40
CA VAL A 31 -6.51 -6.26 -12.79
C VAL A 31 -6.01 -7.70 -12.88
N PHE A 32 -6.39 -8.55 -11.93
CA PHE A 32 -6.03 -9.96 -11.97
C PHE A 32 -6.52 -10.61 -13.26
N GLN A 33 -7.81 -10.44 -13.56
CA GLN A 33 -8.39 -11.08 -14.74
C GLN A 33 -7.82 -10.55 -16.06
N GLN A 34 -7.59 -9.26 -16.14
CA GLN A 34 -7.21 -8.63 -17.40
C GLN A 34 -5.73 -8.57 -17.66
N ARG A 35 -4.91 -8.52 -16.59
CA ARG A 35 -3.48 -8.28 -16.76
C ARG A 35 -2.59 -9.33 -16.12
N MET A 36 -3.09 -10.05 -15.11
CA MET A 36 -2.23 -10.91 -14.30
C MET A 36 -2.53 -12.39 -14.42
N ALA A 37 -3.63 -12.78 -15.08
CA ALA A 37 -4.09 -14.16 -15.05
C ALA A 37 -3.07 -15.14 -15.61
N ASP A 38 -2.23 -14.71 -16.56
CA ASP A 38 -1.26 -15.58 -17.21
C ASP A 38 0.14 -15.48 -16.64
N VAL A 39 0.32 -14.70 -15.57
CA VAL A 39 1.65 -14.51 -14.99
C VAL A 39 2.05 -15.74 -14.19
N PRO A 40 3.23 -16.34 -14.44
CA PRO A 40 3.56 -17.62 -13.81
C PRO A 40 3.90 -17.53 -12.33
N ILE A 41 4.13 -16.36 -11.78
CA ILE A 41 4.52 -16.21 -10.38
C ILE A 41 3.34 -16.10 -9.43
N LEU A 42 2.12 -16.34 -9.92
CA LEU A 42 0.93 -16.21 -9.07
C LEU A 42 0.88 -17.29 -8.00
N ASN A 43 0.44 -16.89 -6.81
CA ASN A 43 0.12 -17.84 -5.76
C ASN A 43 -1.40 -18.04 -5.76
N LEU A 44 -1.86 -19.11 -6.40
CA LEU A 44 -3.29 -19.34 -6.57
C LEU A 44 -4.00 -19.84 -5.31
N ALA A 45 -3.27 -20.04 -4.21
CA ALA A 45 -3.88 -20.25 -2.91
C ALA A 45 -4.48 -18.95 -2.35
N LEU A 46 -4.12 -17.81 -2.95
CA LEU A 46 -4.56 -16.51 -2.47
C LEU A 46 -5.62 -15.91 -3.38
N SER A 47 -6.46 -15.08 -2.79
CA SER A 47 -7.48 -14.33 -3.51
C SER A 47 -7.34 -12.84 -3.20
N VAL A 48 -8.02 -12.01 -3.96
CA VAL A 48 -8.01 -10.56 -3.74
C VAL A 48 -8.84 -10.24 -2.52
N GLU A 49 -8.24 -9.54 -1.58
CA GLU A 49 -8.93 -9.17 -0.34
C GLU A 49 -8.41 -7.84 0.16
N ALA A 50 -9.34 -6.92 0.48
CA ALA A 50 -9.00 -5.65 1.11
C ALA A 50 -9.01 -5.84 2.62
N ILE A 51 -7.97 -5.33 3.30
CA ILE A 51 -7.75 -5.58 4.71
C ILE A 51 -7.65 -4.27 5.46
N ASP A 52 -8.48 -4.10 6.49
CA ASP A 52 -8.34 -3.05 7.51
C ASP A 52 -8.31 -1.63 6.95
N PHE A 53 -9.09 -1.35 5.91
CA PHE A 53 -9.20 0.01 5.41
C PHE A 53 -9.83 0.92 6.46
N GLN A 54 -9.13 2.02 6.75
CA GLN A 54 -9.52 2.93 7.82
C GLN A 54 -9.11 4.34 7.47
N ARG A 55 -9.71 5.31 8.14
CA ARG A 55 -9.30 6.70 7.96
C ARG A 55 -7.92 6.92 8.54
N TRP A 56 -7.10 7.65 7.79
CA TRP A 56 -5.78 8.04 8.22
C TRP A 56 -5.48 9.40 7.62
N GLN A 57 -5.34 10.40 8.47
CA GLN A 57 -5.06 11.79 8.07
C GLN A 57 -6.02 12.30 6.99
N GLY A 58 -7.30 11.98 7.15
CA GLY A 58 -8.33 12.43 6.23
C GLY A 58 -8.52 11.60 4.99
N HIS A 59 -7.66 10.63 4.78
CA HIS A 59 -7.74 9.74 3.62
C HIS A 59 -8.02 8.31 4.08
N TRP A 60 -7.91 7.35 3.16
CA TRP A 60 -8.13 5.95 3.49
C TRP A 60 -6.83 5.19 3.33
N LEU A 61 -6.50 4.41 4.35
CA LEU A 61 -5.30 3.59 4.37
C LEU A 61 -5.70 2.16 4.64
N GLY A 62 -5.18 1.24 3.84
CA GLY A 62 -5.46 -0.18 4.02
C GLY A 62 -4.47 -1.02 3.26
N ILE A 63 -4.69 -2.33 3.29
CA ILE A 63 -3.82 -3.27 2.58
C ILE A 63 -4.68 -4.07 1.63
N VAL A 64 -4.14 -4.37 0.45
CA VAL A 64 -4.75 -5.32 -0.47
C VAL A 64 -3.84 -6.53 -0.58
N VAL A 65 -4.43 -7.71 -0.42
CA VAL A 65 -3.79 -9.00 -0.67
C VAL A 65 -4.24 -9.48 -2.02
N THR A 66 -3.29 -9.92 -2.85
CA THR A 66 -3.60 -10.49 -4.15
C THR A 66 -2.72 -11.72 -4.38
N PRO A 67 -2.99 -12.53 -5.41
CA PRO A 67 -2.10 -13.65 -5.73
C PRO A 67 -0.67 -13.24 -6.10
N TRP A 68 -0.41 -11.97 -6.40
CA TRP A 68 0.93 -11.54 -6.84
C TRP A 68 1.59 -10.53 -5.92
N CYS A 69 0.86 -9.89 -5.03
CA CYS A 69 1.47 -8.90 -4.14
C CYS A 69 0.61 -8.63 -2.92
N MET A 70 1.24 -8.06 -1.93
CA MET A 70 0.56 -7.46 -0.78
C MET A 70 1.04 -6.02 -0.72
N SER A 71 0.13 -5.06 -0.79
CA SER A 71 0.48 -3.64 -0.86
C SER A 71 -0.35 -2.81 0.10
N VAL A 72 0.30 -1.79 0.66
CA VAL A 72 -0.41 -0.74 1.39
C VAL A 72 -0.94 0.25 0.36
N LEU A 73 -2.21 0.62 0.49
CA LEU A 73 -2.83 1.59 -0.38
C LEU A 73 -3.22 2.83 0.40
N LEU A 74 -2.99 3.99 -0.21
CA LEU A 74 -3.47 5.27 0.27
C LEU A 74 -4.40 5.84 -0.79
N VAL A 75 -5.66 6.04 -0.41
CA VAL A 75 -6.73 6.40 -1.33
C VAL A 75 -7.32 7.73 -0.89
N PRO A 76 -7.55 8.70 -1.81
CA PRO A 76 -8.04 10.01 -1.40
C PRO A 76 -9.39 9.95 -0.71
N GLY A 77 -9.47 10.50 0.48
CA GLY A 77 -10.71 10.60 1.25
C GLY A 77 -11.20 12.03 1.39
N SER A 78 -10.42 12.99 0.93
CA SER A 78 -10.70 14.40 1.04
C SER A 78 -9.91 15.15 -0.02
N ALA A 79 -10.39 16.32 -0.40
CA ALA A 79 -9.60 17.19 -1.29
C ALA A 79 -8.45 17.85 -0.53
N ASP A 80 -8.53 17.89 0.80
CA ASP A 80 -7.51 18.54 1.62
C ASP A 80 -6.34 17.61 1.84
N ASN A 81 -5.15 18.16 1.73
CA ASN A 81 -3.92 17.45 2.09
C ASN A 81 -3.61 16.23 1.21
N TRP A 82 -4.31 16.09 0.09
CA TRP A 82 -3.93 15.03 -0.83
C TRP A 82 -2.74 15.50 -1.66
N VAL A 83 -1.66 14.75 -1.61
CA VAL A 83 -0.47 15.07 -2.40
C VAL A 83 -0.52 14.23 -3.66
N TRP A 84 -0.75 14.88 -4.78
CA TRP A 84 -0.78 14.19 -6.05
C TRP A 84 0.63 13.78 -6.44
N THR A 85 0.79 12.52 -6.83
CA THR A 85 2.10 11.99 -7.16
C THR A 85 2.27 11.79 -8.66
N GLY A 86 1.22 11.37 -9.33
CA GLY A 86 1.29 11.03 -10.73
C GLY A 86 1.62 9.57 -10.91
N GLU A 87 1.14 9.02 -12.01
CA GLU A 87 1.30 7.60 -12.29
C GLU A 87 2.78 7.26 -12.44
N ASN A 88 3.20 6.20 -11.77
CA ASN A 88 4.58 5.69 -11.76
C ASN A 88 5.59 6.65 -11.14
N LYS A 89 5.14 7.66 -10.42
CA LYS A 89 6.02 8.54 -9.67
C LYS A 89 6.01 8.18 -8.21
N ARG A 90 7.12 8.45 -7.52
CA ARG A 90 7.27 8.09 -6.12
C ARG A 90 7.14 9.30 -5.22
N ARG A 91 6.64 9.04 -4.03
CA ARG A 91 6.77 10.00 -2.94
C ARG A 91 6.99 9.22 -1.66
N PHE A 92 7.64 9.86 -0.68
CA PHE A 92 7.83 9.26 0.62
C PHE A 92 6.72 9.72 1.55
N VAL A 93 6.09 8.78 2.22
CA VAL A 93 5.01 9.06 3.17
C VAL A 93 5.49 8.66 4.55
N LYS A 94 5.27 9.54 5.52
CA LYS A 94 5.76 9.35 6.87
C LYS A 94 4.67 8.72 7.73
N PHE A 95 5.02 7.61 8.34
CA PHE A 95 4.16 6.91 9.29
C PHE A 95 4.87 6.82 10.63
N PRO A 96 4.15 6.45 11.70
CA PRO A 96 4.84 6.25 12.99
C PRO A 96 6.00 5.27 12.90
N ALA A 97 5.91 4.26 12.04
CA ALA A 97 7.00 3.28 11.91
C ALA A 97 8.19 3.83 11.12
N GLY A 98 8.02 4.88 10.32
CA GLY A 98 9.10 5.42 9.49
C GLY A 98 8.57 5.94 8.17
N GLU A 99 9.48 6.22 7.25
CA GLU A 99 9.12 6.70 5.92
C GLU A 99 9.10 5.55 4.92
N PHE A 100 8.09 5.56 4.08
CA PHE A 100 7.90 4.51 3.08
C PHE A 100 7.65 5.13 1.72
N ALA A 101 8.20 4.50 0.68
CA ALA A 101 8.06 5.00 -0.69
C ALA A 101 6.75 4.49 -1.28
N PHE A 102 5.88 5.40 -1.66
CA PHE A 102 4.62 5.09 -2.31
C PHE A 102 4.69 5.47 -3.78
N LEU A 103 4.10 4.64 -4.61
CA LEU A 103 4.08 4.84 -6.06
C LEU A 103 2.68 5.26 -6.47
N GLY A 104 2.60 6.32 -7.28
CA GLY A 104 1.31 6.77 -7.80
C GLY A 104 0.74 5.80 -8.80
N SER A 105 -0.56 5.62 -8.74
CA SER A 105 -1.30 4.70 -9.61
C SER A 105 -2.66 5.30 -9.95
N GLU A 106 -3.27 4.77 -10.98
CA GLU A 106 -4.62 5.20 -11.35
C GLU A 106 -5.36 4.02 -11.94
N GLU A 107 -6.56 3.77 -11.42
CA GLU A 107 -7.44 2.72 -11.93
C GLU A 107 -8.84 3.28 -12.05
N ALA A 108 -9.62 2.71 -12.97
CA ALA A 108 -10.92 3.27 -13.32
C ALA A 108 -11.85 3.40 -12.11
N GLU A 109 -11.85 2.41 -11.23
CA GLU A 109 -12.77 2.39 -10.10
C GLU A 109 -12.36 3.35 -9.00
N LEU A 110 -11.04 3.46 -8.77
CA LEU A 110 -10.52 4.21 -7.64
C LEU A 110 -10.12 5.64 -7.99
N GLY A 111 -9.82 5.89 -9.27
CA GLY A 111 -9.14 7.09 -9.66
C GLY A 111 -7.68 7.02 -9.23
N GLU A 112 -7.13 8.15 -8.89
CA GLU A 112 -5.73 8.21 -8.44
C GLU A 112 -5.61 7.65 -7.03
N PHE A 113 -4.56 6.88 -6.79
CA PHE A 113 -4.20 6.39 -5.46
C PHE A 113 -2.71 6.11 -5.43
N GLN A 114 -2.20 5.78 -4.25
CA GLN A 114 -0.78 5.49 -4.09
C GLN A 114 -0.63 4.16 -3.39
N SER A 115 0.44 3.44 -3.73
CA SER A 115 0.66 2.10 -3.18
C SER A 115 2.10 1.87 -2.82
N CYS A 116 2.31 1.05 -1.80
CA CYS A 116 3.63 0.63 -1.35
C CYS A 116 3.62 -0.88 -1.23
N SER A 117 4.46 -1.54 -2.01
CA SER A 117 4.52 -3.01 -1.99
C SER A 117 5.20 -3.49 -0.73
N LEU A 118 4.56 -4.42 -0.03
CA LEU A 118 5.15 -5.07 1.14
C LEU A 118 5.75 -6.42 0.76
N PHE A 119 5.06 -7.18 -0.06
CA PHE A 119 5.53 -8.49 -0.51
C PHE A 119 5.20 -8.66 -1.98
N SER A 120 6.20 -9.09 -2.75
CA SER A 120 6.03 -9.40 -4.16
C SER A 120 7.24 -10.23 -4.61
N PRO A 121 7.05 -11.46 -5.08
CA PRO A 121 5.79 -12.19 -5.16
C PRO A 121 5.31 -12.74 -3.83
N MET A 122 4.26 -13.55 -3.85
CA MET A 122 3.56 -14.01 -2.65
C MET A 122 3.80 -15.49 -2.35
N GLY A 123 4.89 -16.07 -2.84
CA GLY A 123 5.12 -17.50 -2.73
C GLY A 123 5.28 -18.04 -1.33
N GLN A 124 5.62 -17.18 -0.37
CA GLN A 124 5.83 -17.61 1.01
C GLN A 124 4.56 -17.86 1.79
N PHE A 125 3.39 -17.47 1.26
CA PHE A 125 2.13 -17.60 1.99
C PHE A 125 1.44 -18.90 1.59
N ALA A 126 1.22 -19.78 2.57
CA ALA A 126 0.61 -21.09 2.30
C ALA A 126 -0.91 -20.99 2.16
N SER A 127 -1.53 -19.96 2.76
CA SER A 127 -2.99 -19.85 2.75
C SER A 127 -3.40 -18.38 2.78
N GLN A 128 -4.65 -18.15 2.43
CA GLN A 128 -5.24 -16.82 2.55
C GLN A 128 -5.18 -16.32 3.99
N SER A 129 -5.43 -17.19 4.95
CA SER A 129 -5.39 -16.82 6.35
C SER A 129 -4.02 -16.31 6.76
N ASP A 130 -2.96 -16.97 6.30
CA ASP A 130 -1.59 -16.52 6.61
C ASP A 130 -1.34 -15.13 6.05
N ALA A 131 -1.77 -14.88 4.81
CA ALA A 131 -1.60 -13.58 4.18
C ALA A 131 -2.41 -12.52 4.91
N THR A 132 -3.65 -12.83 5.28
CA THR A 132 -4.52 -11.88 6.00
C THR A 132 -3.92 -11.51 7.35
N MET A 133 -3.42 -12.50 8.08
CA MET A 133 -2.79 -12.22 9.38
C MET A 133 -1.55 -11.36 9.24
N THR A 134 -0.74 -11.62 8.22
CA THR A 134 0.43 -10.81 7.96
C THR A 134 0.04 -9.38 7.57
N ALA A 135 -1.02 -9.24 6.77
CA ALA A 135 -1.50 -7.91 6.39
C ALA A 135 -1.94 -7.12 7.61
N ARG A 136 -2.69 -7.76 8.52
CA ARG A 136 -3.14 -7.08 9.74
C ARG A 136 -1.97 -6.68 10.63
N ALA A 137 -1.01 -7.57 10.78
CA ALA A 137 0.18 -7.28 11.57
C ALA A 137 0.98 -6.14 10.93
N SER A 138 1.06 -6.12 9.61
CA SER A 138 1.78 -5.07 8.89
C SER A 138 1.11 -3.70 9.06
N MET A 139 -0.23 -3.66 9.02
CA MET A 139 -0.96 -2.43 9.25
C MET A 139 -0.71 -1.91 10.65
N LEU A 140 -0.78 -2.79 11.64
CA LEU A 140 -0.53 -2.43 13.00
C LEU A 140 0.89 -1.91 13.18
N GLY A 141 1.86 -2.60 12.59
CA GLY A 141 3.25 -2.17 12.68
C GLY A 141 3.51 -0.83 12.02
N LEU A 142 2.87 -0.59 10.88
CA LEU A 142 3.01 0.67 10.16
C LEU A 142 2.57 1.85 11.02
N LEU A 143 1.52 1.68 11.79
CA LEU A 143 0.90 2.74 12.58
C LEU A 143 1.43 2.81 14.00
N THR A 144 2.46 2.02 14.31
CA THR A 144 3.04 1.98 15.64
C THR A 144 4.48 2.49 15.59
N ALA A 145 4.79 3.45 16.44
CA ALA A 145 6.17 3.94 16.52
C ALA A 145 7.06 2.85 17.11
N PRO A 146 8.28 2.71 16.59
CA PRO A 146 9.21 1.75 17.20
C PRO A 146 9.60 2.21 18.59
N PRO A 147 10.03 1.28 19.47
CA PRO A 147 10.48 1.69 20.79
C PRO A 147 11.70 2.59 20.70
N PRO A 148 11.89 3.49 21.66
CA PRO A 148 13.05 4.35 21.64
C PRO A 148 14.32 3.53 21.67
N GLN A 149 15.31 3.97 20.91
CA GLN A 149 16.58 3.29 20.90
C GLN A 149 17.39 3.69 22.09
N GLN A 150 18.12 2.74 22.64
CA GLN A 150 19.04 3.02 23.71
C GLN A 150 20.24 3.75 23.15
N PRO A 151 20.59 4.89 23.73
CA PRO A 151 21.72 5.62 23.16
C PRO A 151 23.01 4.86 23.24
N ALA A 152 23.15 4.05 24.21
CA ALA A 152 24.39 3.34 24.34
C ALA A 152 24.46 2.17 23.48
N ASP A 153 23.57 1.86 23.03
CA ASP A 153 23.63 0.73 22.26
C ASP A 153 23.97 0.94 21.01
N GLY A 154 24.15 1.54 21.53
CA GLY A 154 24.28 1.70 20.64
C GLY A 154 24.95 1.52 20.07
N ALA A 155 25.27 1.60 20.42
CA ALA A 155 25.69 1.39 19.78
C ALA A 155 26.15 0.71 19.31
N VAL A 156 26.15 0.58 19.66
CA VAL A 156 26.24 -0.07 19.07
C VAL A 156 26.21 -0.67 18.40
N GLN A 157 26.15 -0.53 18.43
CA GLN A 157 25.84 -1.01 17.67
C GLN A 157 25.74 -1.40 16.79
N GLY A 158 26.11 -1.25 16.86
CA GLY A 158 25.85 -1.50 15.88
C GLY A 158 26.14 -2.02 15.16
N LYS A 159 26.38 -1.96 15.30
CA LYS A 159 26.44 -2.35 14.57
C LYS A 159 26.34 -3.13 13.94
N ALA A 160 26.60 -3.06 14.09
CA ALA A 160 26.33 -3.62 13.46
C ALA A 160 26.30 -4.27 12.91
N PRO A 161 26.46 -4.26 12.94
CA PRO A 161 26.34 -4.86 12.24
C PRO A 161 26.36 -5.59 11.73
N ALA A 162 26.51 -5.31 11.88
CA ALA A 162 26.28 -5.86 11.36
C ALA A 162 26.18 -6.65 10.98
N GLU A 163 26.14 -6.43 11.04
CA GLU A 163 25.86 -7.00 10.55
C GLU A 163 25.73 -7.74 9.94
N ARG A 164 26.10 -7.50 9.96
CA ARG A 164 25.83 -8.06 9.21
C ARG A 164 26.29 -8.83 8.58
N PRO A 165 26.55 -9.03 8.49
CA PRO A 165 26.85 -9.74 7.81
C PRO A 165 27.09 -10.39 7.25
N ALA A 166 27.34 -10.32 7.29
CA ALA A 166 27.32 -10.88 6.73
C ALA A 166 27.33 -11.53 6.25
N VAL A 167 27.46 -11.36 6.09
CA VAL A 167 27.06 -12.07 5.57
C VAL A 167 27.03 -12.49 5.32
#